data_2a0db17b8a21ef1eb5b3df3508029130
#
_entry.id   2a0db17b8a21ef1eb5b3df3508029130
#
_cell.length_a   1.000
_cell.length_b   1.000
_cell.length_c   1.000
_cell.angle_alpha   90.00
_cell.angle_beta   90.00
_cell.angle_gamma   90.00
#
_symmetry.space_group_name_H-M   'P 1'
#
loop_
_entity.id
_entity.type
_entity.pdbx_description
1 polymer ?
#
loop_
_entity_poly.entity_id
_entity_poly.type
_entity_poly.pdbx_seq_one_letter_code
_entity_poly.pdbx_strand_id
1 'polypeptide(L)'
;MAQGQEVKKITIDGMEYAINDPAAALKNLPAKLVARIKMYDDKSEEAKFSGYDDGSKSRTLNIETRNPNQMKVFGRGELASGLEKVKDKSYSASVSLNLFDRKRKITFSGNAGRMALNDLPDARYRDEGNKNKNHGLWGNYSSQINKKLQVSGNYRWNANVNNSASLSRQEYLPTGNYESRVYDNESHSNSDNQSHGVNFSLDYKINDKNRIRFNPDFTISRGNQESLSWNSSMENGDTLNRTETKAINKNDSKRAGGNFSWMHAFKRQDVP
;
A
#
# COMPACT_ATOMS: atom_id res chain seq x y z
N MET A 1 -7.81 13.60 -5.04
CA MET A 1 -9.08 14.27 -5.41
C MET A 1 -8.81 15.26 -6.53
N ALA A 2 -9.69 15.36 -7.50
CA ALA A 2 -9.63 16.36 -8.56
C ALA A 2 -11.02 16.99 -8.73
N GLN A 3 -11.10 18.31 -8.69
CA GLN A 3 -12.36 19.09 -8.68
C GLN A 3 -13.36 18.62 -7.60
N GLY A 4 -12.88 18.28 -6.40
CA GLY A 4 -13.71 17.82 -5.29
C GLY A 4 -14.20 16.37 -5.36
N GLN A 5 -13.87 15.63 -6.43
CA GLN A 5 -14.28 14.24 -6.60
C GLN A 5 -13.06 13.29 -6.55
N GLU A 6 -13.29 12.07 -6.09
CA GLU A 6 -12.28 11.04 -6.05
C GLU A 6 -11.99 10.49 -7.45
N VAL A 7 -10.71 10.44 -7.83
CA VAL A 7 -10.26 9.79 -9.07
C VAL A 7 -10.11 8.30 -8.81
N LYS A 8 -10.93 7.48 -9.47
CA LYS A 8 -10.93 6.02 -9.32
C LYS A 8 -10.03 5.29 -10.31
N LYS A 9 -9.74 5.91 -11.44
CA LYS A 9 -8.96 5.28 -12.52
C LYS A 9 -7.95 6.27 -13.10
N ILE A 10 -6.71 5.81 -13.29
CA ILE A 10 -5.70 6.56 -14.04
C ILE A 10 -5.28 5.77 -15.27
N THR A 11 -5.24 6.48 -16.40
CA THR A 11 -4.71 5.94 -17.65
C THR A 11 -3.56 6.81 -18.14
N ILE A 12 -2.58 6.20 -18.80
CA ILE A 12 -1.50 6.91 -19.50
C ILE A 12 -1.57 6.51 -20.96
N ASP A 13 -1.78 7.49 -21.84
CA ASP A 13 -2.03 7.30 -23.27
C ASP A 13 -3.18 6.30 -23.53
N GLY A 14 -4.24 6.36 -22.71
CA GLY A 14 -5.42 5.50 -22.81
C GLY A 14 -5.25 4.09 -22.22
N MET A 15 -4.05 3.72 -21.74
CA MET A 15 -3.78 2.43 -21.12
C MET A 15 -3.86 2.55 -19.60
N GLU A 16 -4.58 1.65 -18.95
CA GLU A 16 -4.69 1.63 -17.49
C GLU A 16 -3.32 1.37 -16.84
N TYR A 17 -3.01 2.20 -15.85
CA TYR A 17 -1.72 2.17 -15.16
C TYR A 17 -1.92 2.21 -13.66
N ALA A 18 -1.10 1.45 -12.93
CA ALA A 18 -1.11 1.37 -11.48
C ALA A 18 -2.50 1.02 -10.89
N ILE A 19 -2.99 -0.15 -11.23
CA ILE A 19 -4.35 -0.67 -10.91
C ILE A 19 -4.72 -0.47 -9.43
N ASN A 20 -3.76 -0.53 -8.51
CA ASN A 20 -4.02 -0.46 -7.06
C ASN A 20 -3.52 0.83 -6.38
N ASP A 21 -2.76 1.68 -7.07
CA ASP A 21 -2.27 2.94 -6.50
C ASP A 21 -2.17 4.04 -7.57
N PRO A 22 -3.29 4.74 -7.80
CA PRO A 22 -3.32 5.87 -8.73
C PRO A 22 -2.37 7.01 -8.38
N ALA A 23 -2.08 7.22 -7.10
CA ALA A 23 -1.21 8.30 -6.64
C ALA A 23 0.27 8.03 -7.00
N ALA A 24 0.70 6.76 -6.95
CA ALA A 24 2.06 6.39 -7.32
C ALA A 24 2.35 6.65 -8.81
N ALA A 25 1.35 6.50 -9.68
CA ALA A 25 1.46 6.81 -11.10
C ALA A 25 1.82 8.28 -11.35
N LEU A 26 1.17 9.19 -10.60
CA LEU A 26 1.37 10.63 -10.74
C LEU A 26 2.69 11.09 -10.12
N LYS A 27 3.05 10.55 -8.96
CA LYS A 27 4.22 10.98 -8.18
C LYS A 27 5.54 10.84 -8.95
N ASN A 28 5.64 9.82 -9.79
CA ASN A 28 6.87 9.47 -10.48
C ASN A 28 6.93 9.95 -11.93
N LEU A 29 5.86 10.54 -12.48
CA LEU A 29 5.82 10.99 -13.87
C LEU A 29 6.37 12.41 -14.00
N PRO A 30 7.50 12.64 -14.71
CA PRO A 30 8.04 13.97 -14.89
C PRO A 30 7.08 14.86 -15.70
N ALA A 31 6.83 16.08 -15.23
CA ALA A 31 5.93 17.03 -15.88
C ALA A 31 6.31 17.30 -17.36
N LYS A 32 7.59 17.27 -17.69
CA LYS A 32 8.08 17.45 -19.07
C LYS A 32 7.59 16.39 -20.06
N LEU A 33 7.21 15.22 -19.58
CA LEU A 33 6.67 14.14 -20.41
C LEU A 33 5.18 14.29 -20.65
N VAL A 34 4.48 15.11 -19.87
CA VAL A 34 3.04 15.32 -19.98
C VAL A 34 2.76 16.35 -21.06
N ALA A 35 1.93 15.99 -22.03
CA ALA A 35 1.40 16.91 -23.01
C ALA A 35 0.09 17.52 -22.55
N ARG A 36 -0.81 16.69 -22.03
CA ARG A 36 -2.14 17.08 -21.60
C ARG A 36 -2.70 16.11 -20.57
N ILE A 37 -3.54 16.61 -19.68
CA ILE A 37 -4.31 15.81 -18.74
C ILE A 37 -5.78 15.98 -19.09
N LYS A 38 -6.47 14.87 -19.30
CA LYS A 38 -7.92 14.83 -19.52
C LYS A 38 -8.58 14.17 -18.34
N MET A 39 -9.69 14.76 -17.90
CA MET A 39 -10.53 14.19 -16.86
C MET A 39 -11.95 14.05 -17.40
N TYR A 40 -12.50 12.87 -17.25
CA TYR A 40 -13.85 12.54 -17.74
C TYR A 40 -14.46 11.41 -16.91
N ASP A 41 -15.77 11.34 -16.98
CA ASP A 41 -16.52 10.23 -16.41
C ASP A 41 -16.53 9.10 -17.42
N ASP A 42 -15.86 8.02 -17.10
CA ASP A 42 -15.75 6.84 -17.93
C ASP A 42 -16.91 5.89 -17.62
N LYS A 43 -17.52 5.32 -18.64
CA LYS A 43 -18.55 4.30 -18.48
C LYS A 43 -17.96 3.01 -17.93
N SER A 44 -18.79 2.18 -17.32
CA SER A 44 -18.39 0.83 -16.94
C SER A 44 -17.84 0.05 -18.16
N GLU A 45 -16.98 -0.92 -17.92
CA GLU A 45 -16.45 -1.75 -19.01
C GLU A 45 -17.56 -2.59 -19.67
N GLU A 46 -18.59 -2.95 -18.90
CA GLU A 46 -19.79 -3.60 -19.36
C GLU A 46 -20.60 -2.71 -20.29
N ALA A 47 -20.80 -1.44 -19.91
CA ALA A 47 -21.50 -0.47 -20.73
C ALA A 47 -20.74 -0.14 -22.02
N LYS A 48 -19.40 -0.07 -21.99
CA LYS A 48 -18.58 0.12 -23.19
C LYS A 48 -18.67 -1.06 -24.14
N PHE A 49 -18.74 -2.27 -23.62
CA PHE A 49 -18.77 -3.48 -24.42
C PHE A 49 -20.16 -3.76 -25.00
N SER A 50 -21.21 -3.64 -24.18
CA SER A 50 -22.60 -3.90 -24.59
C SER A 50 -23.23 -2.75 -25.38
N GLY A 51 -22.68 -1.53 -25.22
CA GLY A 51 -23.30 -0.30 -25.73
C GLY A 51 -24.49 0.20 -24.90
N TYR A 52 -24.90 -0.55 -23.86
CA TYR A 52 -25.96 -0.17 -22.94
C TYR A 52 -25.39 0.62 -21.76
N ASP A 53 -25.99 1.77 -21.45
CA ASP A 53 -25.58 2.60 -20.33
C ASP A 53 -26.22 2.07 -19.03
N ASP A 54 -25.42 1.46 -18.17
CA ASP A 54 -25.84 0.91 -16.88
C ASP A 54 -25.90 1.98 -15.77
N GLY A 55 -25.66 3.26 -16.12
CA GLY A 55 -25.61 4.38 -15.19
C GLY A 55 -24.31 4.43 -14.33
N SER A 56 -23.49 3.38 -14.41
CA SER A 56 -22.23 3.33 -13.66
C SER A 56 -21.13 4.13 -14.35
N LYS A 57 -20.59 5.12 -13.66
CA LYS A 57 -19.51 5.97 -14.16
C LYS A 57 -18.36 6.01 -13.15
N SER A 58 -17.14 6.02 -13.66
CA SER A 58 -15.95 6.22 -12.84
C SER A 58 -15.16 7.43 -13.30
N ARG A 59 -14.78 8.29 -12.35
CA ARG A 59 -13.95 9.45 -12.64
C ARG A 59 -12.57 8.98 -13.06
N THR A 60 -12.21 9.22 -14.33
CA THR A 60 -10.97 8.77 -14.95
C THR A 60 -10.08 9.97 -15.27
N LEU A 61 -8.80 9.87 -14.91
CA LEU A 61 -7.76 10.80 -15.28
C LEU A 61 -6.89 10.16 -16.37
N ASN A 62 -6.91 10.70 -17.58
CA ASN A 62 -6.02 10.26 -18.67
C ASN A 62 -4.88 11.25 -18.87
N ILE A 63 -3.67 10.76 -18.73
CA ILE A 63 -2.44 11.54 -18.97
C ILE A 63 -1.96 11.22 -20.36
N GLU A 64 -2.01 12.20 -21.23
CA GLU A 64 -1.44 12.08 -22.58
C GLU A 64 0.02 12.52 -22.56
N THR A 65 0.90 11.63 -22.99
CA THR A 65 2.33 11.94 -23.02
C THR A 65 2.74 12.59 -24.33
N ARG A 66 3.81 13.40 -24.28
CA ARG A 66 4.45 13.92 -25.51
C ARG A 66 5.11 12.75 -26.24
N ASN A 67 4.88 12.64 -27.55
CA ASN A 67 5.44 11.58 -28.40
C ASN A 67 5.18 10.16 -27.85
N PRO A 68 3.93 9.71 -27.77
CA PRO A 68 3.57 8.41 -27.16
C PRO A 68 4.21 7.20 -27.85
N ASN A 69 4.69 7.36 -29.10
CA ASN A 69 5.35 6.30 -29.87
C ASN A 69 6.83 6.10 -29.52
N GLN A 70 7.44 7.05 -28.80
CA GLN A 70 8.83 6.93 -28.38
C GLN A 70 8.92 6.23 -27.04
N MET A 71 9.90 5.34 -26.91
CA MET A 71 10.25 4.75 -25.61
C MET A 71 10.81 5.85 -24.70
N LYS A 72 10.29 5.92 -23.50
CA LYS A 72 10.71 6.85 -22.45
C LYS A 72 11.22 6.06 -21.27
N VAL A 73 12.43 6.38 -20.85
CA VAL A 73 13.02 5.84 -19.63
C VAL A 73 13.26 7.01 -18.68
N PHE A 74 12.75 6.91 -17.47
CA PHE A 74 12.93 7.91 -16.44
C PHE A 74 12.88 7.27 -15.07
N GLY A 75 13.53 7.90 -14.12
CA GLY A 75 13.58 7.39 -12.75
C GLY A 75 13.86 8.50 -11.76
N ARG A 76 13.74 8.14 -10.50
CA ARG A 76 14.05 8.99 -9.36
C ARG A 76 14.70 8.13 -8.29
N GLY A 77 15.74 8.66 -7.67
CA GLY A 77 16.37 8.10 -6.49
C GLY A 77 16.40 9.15 -5.39
N GLU A 78 16.15 8.73 -4.17
CA GLU A 78 16.23 9.58 -2.99
C GLU A 78 17.02 8.85 -1.91
N LEU A 79 17.93 9.55 -1.25
CA LEU A 79 18.66 9.10 -0.10
C LEU A 79 18.57 10.16 0.98
N ALA A 80 18.23 9.76 2.18
CA ALA A 80 18.22 10.64 3.34
C ALA A 80 18.86 9.90 4.52
N SER A 81 19.61 10.62 5.35
CA SER A 81 20.21 10.10 6.58
C SER A 81 20.07 11.15 7.69
N GLY A 82 19.58 10.72 8.84
CA GLY A 82 19.54 11.53 10.05
C GLY A 82 20.84 11.34 10.82
N LEU A 83 21.50 12.45 11.15
CA LEU A 83 22.65 12.50 12.05
C LEU A 83 22.17 12.86 13.46
N GLU A 84 21.56 11.92 14.15
CA GLU A 84 21.26 12.11 15.56
C GLU A 84 22.43 11.71 16.46
N LYS A 85 22.57 12.41 17.61
CA LYS A 85 23.59 12.12 18.64
C LYS A 85 23.42 10.75 19.31
N VAL A 86 22.46 9.96 18.90
CA VAL A 86 22.10 8.66 19.48
C VAL A 86 22.70 7.54 18.63
N LYS A 87 23.02 6.41 19.26
CA LYS A 87 23.62 5.20 18.66
C LYS A 87 22.88 4.65 17.42
N ASP A 88 21.64 5.05 17.20
CA ASP A 88 20.78 4.56 16.13
C ASP A 88 20.61 5.58 15.01
N LYS A 89 21.25 5.31 13.88
CA LYS A 89 21.17 6.16 12.68
C LYS A 89 19.85 5.89 11.94
N SER A 90 19.09 6.95 11.68
CA SER A 90 17.96 6.92 10.77
C SER A 90 18.44 7.06 9.33
N TYR A 91 17.87 6.29 8.43
CA TYR A 91 18.11 6.43 6.99
C TYR A 91 16.85 6.10 6.20
N SER A 92 16.76 6.66 5.01
CA SER A 92 15.75 6.34 4.03
C SER A 92 16.38 6.32 2.65
N ALA A 93 16.08 5.29 1.89
CA ALA A 93 16.46 5.15 0.50
C ALA A 93 15.25 4.77 -0.32
N SER A 94 15.08 5.39 -1.47
CA SER A 94 14.07 4.98 -2.43
C SER A 94 14.57 5.11 -3.86
N VAL A 95 14.10 4.21 -4.71
CA VAL A 95 14.38 4.23 -6.15
C VAL A 95 13.10 3.91 -6.91
N SER A 96 12.91 4.59 -8.04
CA SER A 96 11.85 4.28 -8.98
C SER A 96 12.38 4.38 -10.41
N LEU A 97 12.14 3.35 -11.21
CA LEU A 97 12.52 3.26 -12.60
C LEU A 97 11.28 2.98 -13.44
N ASN A 98 11.14 3.70 -14.55
CA ASN A 98 9.98 3.62 -15.42
C ASN A 98 10.42 3.49 -16.87
N LEU A 99 9.79 2.59 -17.58
CA LEU A 99 9.94 2.40 -19.02
C LEU A 99 8.56 2.44 -19.66
N PHE A 100 8.31 3.47 -20.46
CA PHE A 100 7.02 3.66 -21.11
C PHE A 100 7.23 3.73 -22.63
N ASP A 101 6.46 2.95 -23.34
CA ASP A 101 6.26 3.09 -24.76
C ASP A 101 4.75 3.03 -25.09
N ARG A 102 4.40 3.08 -26.36
CA ARG A 102 3.00 3.08 -26.80
C ARG A 102 2.21 1.87 -26.30
N LYS A 103 2.86 0.70 -26.21
CA LYS A 103 2.19 -0.57 -25.91
C LYS A 103 2.53 -1.10 -24.53
N ARG A 104 3.56 -0.58 -23.87
CA ARG A 104 4.06 -1.12 -22.59
C ARG A 104 4.32 -0.02 -21.59
N LYS A 105 3.94 -0.27 -20.36
CA LYS A 105 4.25 0.56 -19.20
C LYS A 105 4.83 -0.36 -18.14
N ILE A 106 6.09 -0.15 -17.80
CA ILE A 106 6.81 -0.92 -16.80
C ILE A 106 7.30 0.05 -15.75
N THR A 107 7.03 -0.26 -14.49
CA THR A 107 7.57 0.47 -13.35
C THR A 107 8.17 -0.51 -12.37
N PHE A 108 9.32 -0.18 -11.87
CA PHE A 108 9.95 -0.86 -10.74
C PHE A 108 10.29 0.19 -9.69
N SER A 109 9.95 -0.08 -8.45
CA SER A 109 10.25 0.79 -7.32
C SER A 109 10.70 -0.03 -6.12
N GLY A 110 11.61 0.54 -5.34
CA GLY A 110 12.07 -0.06 -4.10
C GLY A 110 12.30 1.02 -3.06
N ASN A 111 12.09 0.65 -1.82
CA ASN A 111 12.43 1.48 -0.69
C ASN A 111 13.05 0.66 0.44
N ALA A 112 13.94 1.29 1.18
CA ALA A 112 14.49 0.78 2.42
C ALA A 112 14.61 1.94 3.39
N GLY A 113 14.21 1.71 4.64
CA GLY A 113 14.31 2.75 5.65
C GLY A 113 14.44 2.17 7.05
N ARG A 114 15.08 2.93 7.90
CA ARG A 114 15.14 2.73 9.35
C ARG A 114 14.86 4.07 10.00
N MET A 115 13.87 4.10 10.88
CA MET A 115 13.57 5.26 11.70
C MET A 115 13.75 4.86 13.16
N ALA A 116 14.54 5.64 13.90
CA ALA A 116 14.63 5.56 15.34
C ALA A 116 13.66 6.60 15.92
N LEU A 117 12.73 6.18 16.73
CA LEU A 117 11.79 7.05 17.44
C LEU A 117 12.29 7.17 18.89
N ASN A 118 12.91 8.29 19.23
CA ASN A 118 13.62 8.49 20.50
C ASN A 118 12.80 9.25 21.53
N ASP A 119 11.53 8.89 21.77
CA ASP A 119 10.68 9.73 22.59
C ASP A 119 10.29 9.16 23.96
N LEU A 120 11.03 8.18 24.47
CA LEU A 120 10.84 7.78 25.86
C LEU A 120 11.76 8.59 26.80
N PRO A 121 11.19 9.36 27.77
CA PRO A 121 11.96 10.21 28.66
C PRO A 121 12.80 9.43 29.68
N ASP A 122 12.59 8.11 29.83
CA ASP A 122 13.30 7.28 30.77
C ASP A 122 14.60 6.72 30.20
N ALA A 123 15.71 7.00 30.91
CA ALA A 123 17.05 6.57 30.52
C ALA A 123 17.22 5.05 30.45
N ARG A 124 16.36 4.28 31.13
CA ARG A 124 16.39 2.81 31.12
C ARG A 124 16.07 2.21 29.75
N TYR A 125 15.31 2.94 28.92
CA TYR A 125 14.82 2.47 27.61
C TYR A 125 15.50 3.15 26.43
N ARG A 126 16.49 3.99 26.65
CA ARG A 126 17.21 4.71 25.58
C ARG A 126 17.93 3.78 24.58
N ASP A 127 18.36 2.61 25.01
CA ASP A 127 19.04 1.66 24.14
C ASP A 127 18.08 0.78 23.33
N GLU A 128 16.81 0.65 23.76
CA GLU A 128 15.78 -0.15 23.10
C GLU A 128 14.68 0.69 22.42
N GLY A 129 14.89 2.00 22.28
CA GLY A 129 13.93 2.93 21.74
C GLY A 129 13.21 2.43 20.48
N ASN A 130 12.02 2.95 20.26
CA ASN A 130 11.14 2.58 19.14
C ASN A 130 11.93 2.59 17.82
N LYS A 131 12.10 1.42 17.20
CA LYS A 131 12.82 1.23 15.93
C LYS A 131 11.87 0.68 14.91
N ASN A 132 11.77 1.38 13.81
CA ASN A 132 10.98 0.91 12.69
C ASN A 132 11.89 0.72 11.47
N LYS A 133 11.89 -0.49 10.90
CA LYS A 133 12.57 -0.80 9.65
C LYS A 133 11.51 -1.18 8.64
N ASN A 134 11.58 -0.58 7.48
CA ASN A 134 10.72 -0.95 6.38
C ASN A 134 11.52 -1.18 5.11
N HIS A 135 11.16 -2.23 4.39
CA HIS A 135 11.68 -2.56 3.09
C HIS A 135 10.51 -2.85 2.17
N GLY A 136 10.59 -2.37 0.96
CA GLY A 136 9.54 -2.60 -0.02
C GLY A 136 10.12 -2.73 -1.42
N LEU A 137 9.54 -3.62 -2.20
CA LEU A 137 9.72 -3.72 -3.64
C LEU A 137 8.36 -3.73 -4.30
N TRP A 138 8.24 -3.00 -5.37
CA TRP A 138 7.02 -2.92 -6.14
C TRP A 138 7.35 -2.91 -7.63
N GLY A 139 6.68 -3.75 -8.37
CA GLY A 139 6.76 -3.81 -9.82
C GLY A 139 5.40 -3.76 -10.45
N ASN A 140 5.27 -3.00 -11.53
CA ASN A 140 4.06 -2.94 -12.33
C ASN A 140 4.39 -3.15 -13.80
N TYR A 141 3.61 -3.96 -14.45
CA TYR A 141 3.66 -4.24 -15.87
C TYR A 141 2.28 -4.06 -16.47
N SER A 142 2.17 -3.31 -17.56
CA SER A 142 0.95 -3.21 -18.35
C SER A 142 1.33 -3.20 -19.82
N SER A 143 0.71 -4.05 -20.63
CA SER A 143 1.01 -4.16 -22.05
C SER A 143 -0.22 -4.47 -22.87
N GLN A 144 -0.34 -3.78 -23.98
CA GLN A 144 -1.25 -4.14 -25.05
C GLN A 144 -0.50 -5.02 -26.07
N ILE A 145 -0.59 -6.34 -25.91
CA ILE A 145 0.11 -7.32 -26.74
C ILE A 145 -0.31 -7.17 -28.21
N ASN A 146 -1.63 -7.06 -28.42
CA ASN A 146 -2.21 -6.79 -29.73
C ASN A 146 -3.56 -6.04 -29.55
N LYS A 147 -4.31 -5.82 -30.65
CA LYS A 147 -5.60 -5.10 -30.61
C LYS A 147 -6.68 -5.81 -29.79
N LYS A 148 -6.50 -7.09 -29.48
CA LYS A 148 -7.48 -7.92 -28.78
C LYS A 148 -7.04 -8.31 -27.37
N LEU A 149 -5.75 -8.25 -27.05
CA LEU A 149 -5.22 -8.77 -25.79
C LEU A 149 -4.43 -7.68 -25.07
N GLN A 150 -4.90 -7.36 -23.88
CA GLN A 150 -4.20 -6.54 -22.90
C GLN A 150 -3.89 -7.38 -21.67
N VAL A 151 -2.68 -7.23 -21.16
CA VAL A 151 -2.20 -7.90 -19.94
C VAL A 151 -1.63 -6.85 -19.01
N SER A 152 -1.95 -6.97 -17.75
CA SER A 152 -1.29 -6.15 -16.73
C SER A 152 -1.10 -6.97 -15.46
N GLY A 153 -0.17 -6.54 -14.63
CA GLY A 153 0.08 -7.18 -13.37
C GLY A 153 0.97 -6.33 -12.49
N ASN A 154 0.87 -6.57 -11.21
CA ASN A 154 1.78 -5.98 -10.23
C ASN A 154 2.25 -7.02 -9.23
N TYR A 155 3.47 -6.81 -8.76
CA TYR A 155 4.06 -7.51 -7.64
C TYR A 155 4.39 -6.52 -6.55
N ARG A 156 4.11 -6.89 -5.32
CA ARG A 156 4.47 -6.12 -4.13
C ARG A 156 5.10 -7.03 -3.10
N TRP A 157 6.21 -6.60 -2.56
CA TRP A 157 6.81 -7.17 -1.37
C TRP A 157 7.01 -6.07 -0.34
N ASN A 158 6.63 -6.35 0.89
CA ASN A 158 6.88 -5.48 2.03
C ASN A 158 7.43 -6.31 3.17
N ALA A 159 8.42 -5.78 3.87
CA ALA A 159 8.94 -6.32 5.11
C ALA A 159 9.09 -5.17 6.13
N ASN A 160 8.48 -5.35 7.29
CA ASN A 160 8.49 -4.36 8.36
C ASN A 160 8.92 -5.02 9.66
N VAL A 161 9.91 -4.46 10.31
CA VAL A 161 10.28 -4.78 11.69
C VAL A 161 9.99 -3.56 12.54
N ASN A 162 9.17 -3.75 13.56
CA ASN A 162 8.77 -2.68 14.47
C ASN A 162 9.07 -3.12 15.91
N ASN A 163 9.92 -2.38 16.58
CA ASN A 163 10.19 -2.52 17.99
C ASN A 163 9.59 -1.30 18.70
N SER A 164 8.74 -1.53 19.66
CA SER A 164 8.11 -0.48 20.46
C SER A 164 8.24 -0.77 21.93
N ALA A 165 8.51 0.26 22.71
CA ALA A 165 8.45 0.25 24.16
C ALA A 165 7.52 1.37 24.62
N SER A 166 6.72 1.08 25.60
CA SER A 166 5.85 2.06 26.23
C SER A 166 5.88 1.93 27.74
N LEU A 167 5.84 3.07 28.41
CA LEU A 167 5.72 3.19 29.86
C LEU A 167 4.51 4.10 30.14
N SER A 168 3.59 3.63 30.96
CA SER A 168 2.50 4.47 31.43
C SER A 168 2.39 4.35 32.95
N ARG A 169 2.16 5.48 33.61
CA ARG A 169 1.89 5.58 35.03
C ARG A 169 0.59 6.33 35.23
N GLN A 170 -0.31 5.72 35.96
CA GLN A 170 -1.58 6.30 36.33
C GLN A 170 -1.66 6.39 37.85
N GLU A 171 -1.82 7.58 38.39
CA GLU A 171 -1.91 7.85 39.78
C GLU A 171 -3.31 8.36 40.16
N TYR A 172 -3.95 7.69 41.07
CA TYR A 172 -5.20 8.13 41.67
C TYR A 172 -4.87 8.79 43.00
N LEU A 173 -5.21 10.06 43.10
CA LEU A 173 -4.99 10.83 44.33
C LEU A 173 -5.98 10.40 45.42
N PRO A 174 -5.59 10.45 46.69
CA PRO A 174 -6.48 10.10 47.78
C PRO A 174 -7.71 11.00 47.80
N THR A 175 -8.90 10.41 47.98
CA THR A 175 -10.16 11.13 48.01
C THR A 175 -11.06 10.55 49.08
N GLY A 176 -11.33 11.31 50.16
CA GLY A 176 -12.13 10.85 51.28
C GLY A 176 -11.52 9.63 52.00
N ASN A 177 -12.20 8.48 51.95
CA ASN A 177 -11.75 7.25 52.57
C ASN A 177 -10.92 6.35 51.66
N TYR A 178 -10.61 6.81 50.42
CA TYR A 178 -9.81 6.06 49.45
C TYR A 178 -8.35 6.51 49.50
N GLU A 179 -7.49 5.53 49.59
CA GLU A 179 -6.03 5.73 49.62
C GLU A 179 -5.47 5.98 48.19
N SER A 180 -4.26 6.55 48.12
CA SER A 180 -3.57 6.75 46.87
C SER A 180 -3.23 5.42 46.19
N ARG A 181 -3.57 5.29 44.92
CA ARG A 181 -3.23 4.11 44.10
C ARG A 181 -2.43 4.50 42.89
N VAL A 182 -1.38 3.76 42.61
CA VAL A 182 -0.55 3.91 41.46
C VAL A 182 -0.57 2.64 40.61
N TYR A 183 -0.79 2.78 39.30
CA TYR A 183 -0.72 1.70 38.34
C TYR A 183 0.40 2.02 37.37
N ASP A 184 1.41 1.18 37.34
CA ASP A 184 2.51 1.23 36.38
C ASP A 184 2.34 0.12 35.36
N ASN A 185 2.39 0.50 34.08
CA ASN A 185 2.42 -0.44 32.97
C ASN A 185 3.64 -0.17 32.12
N GLU A 186 4.43 -1.18 31.93
CA GLU A 186 5.59 -1.20 31.04
C GLU A 186 5.35 -2.29 30.00
N SER A 187 5.54 -1.95 28.72
CA SER A 187 5.33 -2.89 27.62
C SER A 187 6.42 -2.77 26.58
N HIS A 188 6.92 -3.92 26.16
CA HIS A 188 7.83 -4.08 25.02
C HIS A 188 7.17 -4.95 23.97
N SER A 189 7.21 -4.54 22.72
CA SER A 189 6.69 -5.32 21.61
C SER A 189 7.69 -5.31 20.46
N ASN A 190 7.95 -6.49 19.94
CA ASN A 190 8.73 -6.69 18.71
C ASN A 190 7.84 -7.40 17.69
N SER A 191 7.67 -6.79 16.52
CA SER A 191 6.93 -7.39 15.43
C SER A 191 7.75 -7.42 14.15
N ASP A 192 7.74 -8.56 13.49
CA ASP A 192 8.32 -8.79 12.17
C ASP A 192 7.23 -9.27 11.23
N ASN A 193 6.94 -8.48 10.21
CA ASN A 193 5.89 -8.77 9.24
C ASN A 193 6.45 -8.73 7.83
N GLN A 194 6.15 -9.75 7.05
CA GLN A 194 6.51 -9.84 5.65
C GLN A 194 5.30 -10.22 4.82
N SER A 195 5.13 -9.58 3.68
CA SER A 195 4.06 -9.93 2.75
C SER A 195 4.51 -9.84 1.30
N HIS A 196 4.01 -10.77 0.49
CA HIS A 196 4.13 -10.82 -0.94
C HIS A 196 2.74 -10.79 -1.55
N GLY A 197 2.52 -9.91 -2.50
CA GLY A 197 1.25 -9.81 -3.23
C GLY A 197 1.51 -9.82 -4.73
N VAL A 198 0.73 -10.59 -5.47
CA VAL A 198 0.71 -10.61 -6.94
C VAL A 198 -0.71 -10.40 -7.39
N ASN A 199 -0.92 -9.45 -8.26
CA ASN A 199 -2.18 -9.29 -8.99
C ASN A 199 -1.88 -9.36 -10.48
N PHE A 200 -2.75 -10.01 -11.19
CA PHE A 200 -2.67 -10.13 -12.64
C PHE A 200 -4.02 -9.79 -13.26
N SER A 201 -4.01 -9.20 -14.43
CA SER A 201 -5.23 -8.92 -15.20
C SER A 201 -4.99 -9.27 -16.66
N LEU A 202 -5.87 -10.08 -17.17
CA LEU A 202 -5.94 -10.44 -18.58
C LEU A 202 -7.28 -9.96 -19.13
N ASP A 203 -7.24 -9.19 -20.18
CA ASP A 203 -8.41 -8.71 -20.91
C ASP A 203 -8.28 -9.15 -22.37
N TYR A 204 -9.16 -10.06 -22.80
CA TYR A 204 -9.10 -10.66 -24.10
C TYR A 204 -10.42 -10.50 -24.86
N LYS A 205 -10.37 -9.69 -25.91
CA LYS A 205 -11.46 -9.52 -26.87
C LYS A 205 -11.39 -10.63 -27.93
N ILE A 206 -12.13 -11.70 -27.73
CA ILE A 206 -12.19 -12.84 -28.69
C ILE A 206 -12.65 -12.33 -30.05
N ASN A 207 -13.77 -11.61 -30.05
CA ASN A 207 -14.38 -10.95 -31.21
C ASN A 207 -15.22 -9.76 -30.74
N ASP A 208 -15.97 -9.11 -31.64
CA ASP A 208 -16.76 -7.93 -31.30
C ASP A 208 -17.94 -8.21 -30.36
N LYS A 209 -18.31 -9.47 -30.18
CA LYS A 209 -19.42 -9.89 -29.33
C LYS A 209 -18.98 -10.59 -28.06
N ASN A 210 -17.72 -11.01 -27.96
CA ASN A 210 -17.23 -11.80 -26.85
C ASN A 210 -15.93 -11.24 -26.28
N ARG A 211 -15.91 -11.00 -24.98
CA ARG A 211 -14.76 -10.54 -24.22
C ARG A 211 -14.64 -11.34 -22.95
N ILE A 212 -13.43 -11.75 -22.62
CA ILE A 212 -13.09 -12.43 -21.37
C ILE A 212 -12.16 -11.50 -20.58
N ARG A 213 -12.44 -11.41 -19.28
CA ARG A 213 -11.55 -10.77 -18.32
C ARG A 213 -11.27 -11.74 -17.18
N PHE A 214 -10.00 -11.85 -16.80
CA PHE A 214 -9.55 -12.69 -15.70
C PHE A 214 -8.55 -11.92 -14.84
N ASN A 215 -8.86 -11.77 -13.55
CA ASN A 215 -8.10 -10.98 -12.58
C ASN A 215 -7.81 -11.82 -11.34
N PRO A 216 -6.81 -12.70 -11.35
CA PRO A 216 -6.38 -13.42 -10.16
C PRO A 216 -5.53 -12.54 -9.25
N ASP A 217 -5.63 -12.79 -7.95
CA ASP A 217 -4.80 -12.22 -6.92
C ASP A 217 -4.27 -13.27 -5.96
N PHE A 218 -3.03 -13.09 -5.53
CA PHE A 218 -2.37 -13.98 -4.58
C PHE A 218 -1.65 -13.13 -3.53
N THR A 219 -1.81 -13.50 -2.27
CA THR A 219 -1.11 -12.86 -1.17
C THR A 219 -0.58 -13.92 -0.22
N ILE A 220 0.68 -13.79 0.16
CA ILE A 220 1.31 -14.58 1.21
C ILE A 220 1.82 -13.60 2.24
N SER A 221 1.42 -13.79 3.50
CA SER A 221 1.85 -12.93 4.61
C SER A 221 2.33 -13.81 5.76
N ARG A 222 3.43 -13.39 6.37
CA ARG A 222 3.96 -13.98 7.58
C ARG A 222 4.20 -12.88 8.59
N GLY A 223 3.74 -13.08 9.82
CA GLY A 223 3.92 -12.16 10.91
C GLY A 223 4.32 -12.89 12.18
N ASN A 224 5.30 -12.34 12.89
CA ASN A 224 5.65 -12.75 14.23
C ASN A 224 5.57 -11.51 15.12
N GLN A 225 4.89 -11.63 16.25
CA GLN A 225 4.85 -10.59 17.27
C GLN A 225 5.16 -11.21 18.62
N GLU A 226 6.13 -10.67 19.30
CA GLU A 226 6.44 -10.99 20.68
C GLU A 226 6.23 -9.74 21.52
N SER A 227 5.46 -9.85 22.59
CA SER A 227 5.23 -8.77 23.54
C SER A 227 5.47 -9.26 24.96
N LEU A 228 6.07 -8.39 25.76
CA LEU A 228 6.32 -8.58 27.17
C LEU A 228 5.80 -7.34 27.90
N SER A 229 4.94 -7.54 28.86
CA SER A 229 4.39 -6.44 29.66
C SER A 229 4.47 -6.73 31.15
N TRP A 230 4.79 -5.71 31.90
CA TRP A 230 4.79 -5.71 33.36
C TRP A 230 3.77 -4.70 33.85
N ASN A 231 2.84 -5.18 34.66
CA ASN A 231 1.84 -4.35 35.31
C ASN A 231 2.05 -4.42 36.82
N SER A 232 2.11 -3.29 37.48
CA SER A 232 2.14 -3.24 38.93
C SER A 232 1.08 -2.28 39.46
N SER A 233 0.46 -2.66 40.58
CA SER A 233 -0.42 -1.79 41.35
C SER A 233 0.16 -1.59 42.75
N MET A 234 0.16 -0.35 43.19
CA MET A 234 0.67 0.06 44.49
C MET A 234 -0.40 0.88 45.21
N GLU A 235 -0.46 0.73 46.52
CA GLU A 235 -1.30 1.50 47.43
C GLU A 235 -0.45 2.02 48.58
N ASN A 236 -0.46 3.32 48.83
CA ASN A 236 0.39 3.99 49.83
C ASN A 236 1.89 3.66 49.74
N GLY A 237 2.38 3.36 48.54
CA GLY A 237 3.80 2.98 48.33
C GLY A 237 4.08 1.49 48.43
N ASP A 238 3.15 0.68 48.91
CA ASP A 238 3.27 -0.77 48.97
C ASP A 238 2.77 -1.43 47.71
N THR A 239 3.53 -2.40 47.16
CA THR A 239 3.12 -3.15 45.98
C THR A 239 2.03 -4.15 46.32
N LEU A 240 0.82 -3.96 45.79
CA LEU A 240 -0.30 -4.87 45.94
C LEU A 240 -0.22 -6.05 44.99
N ASN A 241 0.14 -5.76 43.74
CA ASN A 241 0.19 -6.79 42.70
C ASN A 241 1.27 -6.44 41.67
N ARG A 242 1.90 -7.48 41.13
CA ARG A 242 2.80 -7.38 39.98
C ARG A 242 2.56 -8.56 39.05
N THR A 243 2.24 -8.24 37.81
CA THR A 243 1.95 -9.25 36.78
C THR A 243 2.92 -9.07 35.62
N GLU A 244 3.52 -10.16 35.19
CA GLU A 244 4.30 -10.25 33.95
C GLU A 244 3.48 -11.06 32.95
N THR A 245 3.32 -10.52 31.74
CA THR A 245 2.63 -11.19 30.65
C THR A 245 3.54 -11.25 29.43
N LYS A 246 3.82 -12.47 28.97
CA LYS A 246 4.51 -12.70 27.70
C LYS A 246 3.52 -13.26 26.70
N ALA A 247 3.39 -12.62 25.54
CA ALA A 247 2.55 -13.10 24.46
C ALA A 247 3.39 -13.25 23.17
N ILE A 248 3.20 -14.36 22.49
CA ILE A 248 3.83 -14.66 21.20
C ILE A 248 2.71 -14.97 20.22
N ASN A 249 2.58 -14.13 19.20
CA ASN A 249 1.61 -14.29 18.12
C ASN A 249 2.36 -14.60 16.83
N LYS A 250 1.98 -15.70 16.18
CA LYS A 250 2.49 -16.06 14.85
C LYS A 250 1.32 -16.16 13.89
N ASN A 251 1.43 -15.48 12.78
CA ASN A 251 0.40 -15.48 11.76
C ASN A 251 1.04 -15.78 10.40
N ASP A 252 0.65 -16.92 9.82
CA ASP A 252 0.97 -17.29 8.45
C ASP A 252 -0.32 -17.33 7.66
N SER A 253 -0.45 -16.49 6.65
CA SER A 253 -1.64 -16.36 5.82
C SER A 253 -1.29 -16.56 4.36
N LYS A 254 -2.08 -17.35 3.67
CA LYS A 254 -2.03 -17.52 2.21
C LYS A 254 -3.43 -17.29 1.67
N ARG A 255 -3.55 -16.35 0.78
CA ARG A 255 -4.81 -16.02 0.13
C ARG A 255 -4.63 -16.12 -1.37
N ALA A 256 -5.55 -16.82 -2.02
CA ALA A 256 -5.73 -16.81 -3.45
C ALA A 256 -7.16 -16.38 -3.75
N GLY A 257 -7.31 -15.46 -4.66
CA GLY A 257 -8.61 -14.94 -5.08
C GLY A 257 -8.59 -14.64 -6.56
N GLY A 258 -9.72 -14.20 -7.07
CA GLY A 258 -9.79 -13.75 -8.44
C GLY A 258 -11.20 -13.55 -8.91
N ASN A 259 -11.30 -12.81 -10.01
CA ASN A 259 -12.55 -12.56 -10.71
C ASN A 259 -12.40 -13.03 -12.16
N PHE A 260 -13.36 -13.80 -12.61
CA PHE A 260 -13.50 -14.17 -14.01
C PHE A 260 -14.83 -13.62 -14.52
N SER A 261 -14.77 -12.91 -15.64
CA SER A 261 -15.97 -12.44 -16.31
C SER A 261 -15.90 -12.76 -17.80
N TRP A 262 -17.01 -13.26 -18.32
CA TRP A 262 -17.26 -13.42 -19.74
C TRP A 262 -18.43 -12.52 -20.11
N MET A 263 -18.21 -11.64 -21.07
CA MET A 263 -19.20 -10.72 -21.58
C MET A 263 -19.59 -11.12 -22.99
N HIS A 264 -20.90 -11.23 -23.24
CA HIS A 264 -21.46 -11.51 -24.57
C HIS A 264 -22.45 -10.42 -24.96
N ALA A 265 -22.24 -9.78 -26.10
CA ALA A 265 -23.17 -8.81 -26.66
C ALA A 265 -24.15 -9.51 -27.60
N PHE A 266 -25.41 -9.58 -27.19
CA PHE A 266 -26.49 -10.10 -28.04
C PHE A 266 -26.80 -9.11 -29.16
N LYS A 267 -27.27 -9.60 -30.32
CA LYS A 267 -27.83 -8.71 -31.35
C LYS A 267 -29.07 -8.03 -30.77
N ARG A 268 -29.11 -6.70 -30.88
CA ARG A 268 -30.33 -5.97 -30.60
C ARG A 268 -31.40 -6.50 -31.56
N GLN A 269 -32.49 -7.09 -31.06
CA GLN A 269 -33.69 -7.24 -31.82
C GLN A 269 -34.29 -5.84 -31.88
N ASP A 270 -34.32 -5.24 -33.06
CA ASP A 270 -35.15 -4.08 -33.29
C ASP A 270 -36.57 -4.54 -33.05
N VAL A 271 -37.14 -4.10 -31.92
CA VAL A 271 -38.58 -4.27 -31.67
C VAL A 271 -39.25 -3.27 -32.59
N PRO A 272 -40.17 -3.69 -33.47
CA PRO A 272 -40.87 -2.84 -34.43
C PRO A 272 -41.70 -1.78 -33.70
#